data_c03454ec8a9bc50f79b05840d87b6937
#
_entry.id   c03454ec8a9bc50f79b05840d87b6937
#
_cell.length_a   1.000
_cell.length_b   1.000
_cell.length_c   1.000
_cell.angle_alpha   90.00
_cell.angle_beta   90.00
_cell.angle_gamma   90.00
#
_symmetry.space_group_name_H-M   'P 1'
#
loop_
_entity.id
_entity.type
_entity.pdbx_description
1 polymer ?
#
loop_
_entity_poly.entity_id
_entity_poly.type
_entity_poly.pdbx_seq_one_letter_code
_entity_poly.pdbx_strand_id
1 'polypeptide(L)'
;MSFPKGFLWGGATAANQLEGGWNEGGKGISCPDICTGGSHTQSKRITPTLEEGTFYPSHMAIDHYHRFKEDIALFAKMGFKVYRFSIAWTRIFPNGDETTPNEEGLKFYEDLIDECLKYNIEPLITISHYEVPFGLTKKCNAWASREMIDYYMNYCKTIFERYKGKVKYWLTFNEINSATMPMGAFLSQGILNEQEKSTDFTNQVDDPQLRFQGLHHQFIASAKAVQLAHEIDPDYKVGNMMIYATSYPLTCDPDDIIKNQQQNHIMNYFCSCLLYTSPSPRDG
;
A
#
# COMPACT_ATOMS: atom_id res chain seq x y z
N MET A 1 -34.45 0.20 0.50
CA MET A 1 -33.51 0.05 1.63
C MET A 1 -32.66 1.30 1.70
N SER A 2 -32.48 1.91 2.85
CA SER A 2 -31.57 3.04 3.09
C SER A 2 -30.32 2.57 3.80
N PHE A 3 -29.21 3.25 3.62
CA PHE A 3 -27.98 2.97 4.40
C PHE A 3 -28.20 3.29 5.88
N PRO A 4 -27.50 2.62 6.78
CA PRO A 4 -27.59 2.89 8.22
C PRO A 4 -27.28 4.37 8.54
N LYS A 5 -27.91 4.88 9.61
CA LYS A 5 -27.56 6.22 10.12
C LYS A 5 -26.08 6.23 10.54
N GLY A 6 -25.34 7.22 10.10
CA GLY A 6 -23.90 7.33 10.38
C GLY A 6 -23.00 6.57 9.41
N PHE A 7 -23.55 6.04 8.30
CA PHE A 7 -22.72 5.46 7.24
C PHE A 7 -21.77 6.52 6.67
N LEU A 8 -20.48 6.15 6.57
CA LEU A 8 -19.43 7.06 6.14
C LEU A 8 -19.26 6.99 4.60
N TRP A 9 -19.74 8.01 3.92
CA TRP A 9 -19.52 8.20 2.48
C TRP A 9 -18.21 8.92 2.24
N GLY A 10 -17.44 8.53 1.23
CA GLY A 10 -16.17 9.19 0.92
C GLY A 10 -15.48 8.63 -0.31
N GLY A 11 -14.21 8.90 -0.40
CA GLY A 11 -13.34 8.48 -1.49
C GLY A 11 -11.98 8.01 -1.00
N ALA A 12 -11.17 7.52 -1.94
CA ALA A 12 -9.85 6.98 -1.67
C ALA A 12 -8.81 7.47 -2.68
N THR A 13 -7.58 7.64 -2.20
CA THR A 13 -6.40 7.95 -2.99
C THR A 13 -5.19 7.15 -2.50
N ALA A 14 -4.10 7.17 -3.28
CA ALA A 14 -2.81 6.63 -2.87
C ALA A 14 -1.73 7.71 -3.01
N ALA A 15 -0.81 7.80 -2.06
CA ALA A 15 0.22 8.82 -2.02
C ALA A 15 1.00 8.92 -3.35
N ASN A 16 1.49 7.78 -3.86
CA ASN A 16 2.23 7.73 -5.13
C ASN A 16 1.43 8.18 -6.37
N GLN A 17 0.10 8.19 -6.28
CA GLN A 17 -0.77 8.54 -7.40
C GLN A 17 -1.16 10.01 -7.43
N LEU A 18 -1.07 10.72 -6.28
CA LEU A 18 -1.54 12.10 -6.21
C LEU A 18 -0.58 13.10 -5.57
N GLU A 19 0.33 12.68 -4.68
CA GLU A 19 1.11 13.64 -3.90
C GLU A 19 2.06 14.49 -4.75
N GLY A 20 2.88 13.91 -5.59
CA GLY A 20 4.04 14.62 -6.14
C GLY A 20 5.07 14.94 -5.06
N GLY A 21 5.88 16.00 -5.24
CA GLY A 21 6.89 16.37 -4.25
C GLY A 21 7.82 15.22 -3.89
N TRP A 22 8.19 14.41 -4.88
CA TRP A 22 8.86 13.10 -4.71
C TRP A 22 10.24 13.18 -4.07
N ASN A 23 10.91 14.31 -4.18
CA ASN A 23 12.23 14.59 -3.60
C ASN A 23 12.22 15.77 -2.63
N GLU A 24 11.05 16.15 -2.11
CA GLU A 24 10.86 17.26 -1.18
C GLU A 24 10.58 16.76 0.24
N GLY A 25 10.82 17.61 1.22
CA GLY A 25 10.56 17.28 2.62
C GLY A 25 11.36 16.12 3.16
N GLY A 26 12.55 15.86 2.61
CA GLY A 26 13.40 14.74 2.99
C GLY A 26 12.88 13.37 2.56
N LYS A 27 11.89 13.30 1.64
CA LYS A 27 11.38 12.03 1.11
C LYS A 27 12.47 11.27 0.35
N GLY A 28 12.58 9.98 0.64
CA GLY A 28 13.41 9.04 -0.13
C GLY A 28 12.69 8.45 -1.34
N ILE A 29 13.45 7.70 -2.15
CA ILE A 29 12.93 7.04 -3.34
C ILE A 29 12.11 5.80 -2.95
N SER A 30 10.87 5.71 -3.42
CA SER A 30 10.02 4.52 -3.34
C SER A 30 10.00 3.75 -4.67
N CYS A 31 9.53 2.51 -4.65
CA CYS A 31 9.40 1.70 -5.86
C CYS A 31 8.57 2.37 -6.97
N PRO A 32 7.44 3.06 -6.71
CA PRO A 32 6.74 3.83 -7.73
C PRO A 32 7.58 4.94 -8.37
N ASP A 33 8.53 5.54 -7.63
CA ASP A 33 9.32 6.67 -8.14
C ASP A 33 10.32 6.27 -9.22
N ILE A 34 10.57 4.98 -9.38
CA ILE A 34 11.41 4.43 -10.45
C ILE A 34 10.60 3.75 -11.56
N CYS A 35 9.28 3.97 -11.59
CA CYS A 35 8.39 3.47 -12.63
C CYS A 35 8.09 4.56 -13.65
N THR A 36 8.46 4.36 -14.91
CA THR A 36 8.17 5.30 -15.97
C THR A 36 6.68 5.37 -16.30
N GLY A 37 6.25 6.45 -16.93
CA GLY A 37 4.95 6.50 -17.61
C GLY A 37 4.93 5.53 -18.80
N GLY A 38 3.77 4.90 -19.00
CA GLY A 38 3.52 4.10 -20.21
C GLY A 38 2.56 4.81 -21.16
N SER A 39 2.37 4.24 -22.35
CA SER A 39 1.37 4.66 -23.33
C SER A 39 0.75 3.43 -24.01
N HIS A 40 -0.18 3.64 -24.95
CA HIS A 40 -0.72 2.52 -25.74
C HIS A 40 0.32 1.82 -26.61
N THR A 41 1.45 2.48 -26.90
CA THR A 41 2.51 1.96 -27.78
C THR A 41 3.82 1.72 -27.05
N GLN A 42 3.92 2.09 -25.78
CA GLN A 42 5.15 1.99 -25.01
C GLN A 42 4.86 1.43 -23.62
N SER A 43 5.48 0.30 -23.30
CA SER A 43 5.35 -0.33 -22.00
C SER A 43 5.91 0.56 -20.89
N LYS A 44 5.28 0.52 -19.73
CA LYS A 44 5.83 1.03 -18.48
C LYS A 44 7.09 0.24 -18.12
N ARG A 45 8.14 0.93 -17.65
CA ARG A 45 9.40 0.30 -17.25
C ARG A 45 9.71 0.58 -15.78
N ILE A 46 10.45 -0.32 -15.18
CA ILE A 46 11.14 -0.14 -13.90
C ILE A 46 12.58 0.24 -14.24
N THR A 47 13.04 1.39 -13.75
CA THR A 47 14.39 1.89 -14.02
C THR A 47 15.16 2.05 -12.71
N PRO A 48 15.99 1.08 -12.30
CA PRO A 48 16.68 1.11 -11.00
C PRO A 48 17.56 2.35 -10.79
N THR A 49 17.92 3.03 -11.88
CA THR A 49 18.52 4.36 -11.89
C THR A 49 17.60 5.30 -12.67
N LEU A 50 17.34 6.49 -12.10
CA LEU A 50 16.52 7.50 -12.78
C LEU A 50 17.21 7.95 -14.10
N GLU A 51 16.44 7.94 -15.18
CA GLU A 51 16.90 8.32 -16.52
C GLU A 51 16.53 9.78 -16.78
N GLU A 52 17.52 10.58 -17.19
CA GLU A 52 17.30 11.98 -17.53
C GLU A 52 16.30 12.13 -18.70
N GLY A 53 15.40 13.09 -18.60
CA GLY A 53 14.35 13.32 -19.61
C GLY A 53 13.21 12.29 -19.63
N THR A 54 13.24 11.29 -18.75
CA THR A 54 12.19 10.29 -18.66
C THR A 54 11.07 10.76 -17.71
N PHE A 55 9.83 10.56 -18.12
CA PHE A 55 8.66 10.92 -17.33
C PHE A 55 8.33 9.82 -16.30
N TYR A 56 8.32 10.22 -15.04
CA TYR A 56 7.91 9.40 -13.89
C TYR A 56 6.62 9.98 -13.29
N PRO A 57 5.47 9.32 -13.45
CA PRO A 57 4.18 9.90 -13.05
C PRO A 57 4.08 10.31 -11.58
N SER A 58 4.68 9.52 -10.66
CA SER A 58 4.64 9.79 -9.22
C SER A 58 5.40 11.07 -8.82
N HIS A 59 6.34 11.53 -9.65
CA HIS A 59 7.16 12.70 -9.33
C HIS A 59 6.35 14.00 -9.28
N MET A 60 5.36 14.12 -10.15
CA MET A 60 4.47 15.29 -10.22
C MET A 60 3.07 14.98 -9.72
N ALA A 61 2.53 13.84 -10.15
CA ALA A 61 1.16 13.43 -9.88
C ALA A 61 0.17 14.59 -10.13
N ILE A 62 -0.66 14.96 -9.13
CA ILE A 62 -1.52 16.15 -9.18
C ILE A 62 -1.08 17.23 -8.17
N ASP A 63 0.11 17.06 -7.61
CA ASP A 63 0.72 18.01 -6.67
C ASP A 63 -0.09 18.20 -5.37
N HIS A 64 -0.68 17.13 -4.87
CA HIS A 64 -1.42 17.15 -3.62
C HIS A 64 -0.53 17.52 -2.43
N TYR A 65 0.76 17.23 -2.48
CA TYR A 65 1.73 17.57 -1.45
C TYR A 65 1.68 19.07 -1.09
N HIS A 66 1.57 19.95 -2.08
CA HIS A 66 1.44 21.38 -1.86
C HIS A 66 -0.02 21.86 -1.77
N ARG A 67 -0.97 21.10 -2.34
CA ARG A 67 -2.37 21.53 -2.53
C ARG A 67 -3.38 20.81 -1.65
N PHE A 68 -2.96 19.96 -0.71
CA PHE A 68 -3.87 19.12 0.07
C PHE A 68 -4.99 19.92 0.78
N LYS A 69 -4.75 21.16 1.19
CA LYS A 69 -5.77 21.99 1.85
C LYS A 69 -6.91 22.36 0.89
N GLU A 70 -6.57 22.67 -0.36
CA GLU A 70 -7.56 22.97 -1.40
C GLU A 70 -8.34 21.71 -1.74
N ASP A 71 -7.65 20.58 -1.93
CA ASP A 71 -8.25 19.30 -2.30
C ASP A 71 -9.20 18.80 -1.21
N ILE A 72 -8.80 18.86 0.07
CA ILE A 72 -9.67 18.46 1.20
C ILE A 72 -10.89 19.37 1.30
N ALA A 73 -10.73 20.67 1.06
CA ALA A 73 -11.87 21.59 1.01
C ALA A 73 -12.85 21.23 -0.11
N LEU A 74 -12.37 20.73 -1.26
CA LEU A 74 -13.23 20.22 -2.33
C LEU A 74 -13.91 18.92 -1.92
N PHE A 75 -13.23 17.98 -1.25
CA PHE A 75 -13.84 16.76 -0.72
C PHE A 75 -14.95 17.10 0.29
N ALA A 76 -14.75 18.09 1.13
CA ALA A 76 -15.79 18.56 2.05
C ALA A 76 -17.02 19.10 1.31
N LYS A 77 -16.83 19.88 0.22
CA LYS A 77 -17.93 20.35 -0.66
C LYS A 77 -18.65 19.20 -1.36
N MET A 78 -17.94 18.12 -1.71
CA MET A 78 -18.52 16.90 -2.27
C MET A 78 -19.32 16.09 -1.23
N GLY A 79 -19.22 16.43 0.04
CA GLY A 79 -19.94 15.77 1.14
C GLY A 79 -19.24 14.57 1.74
N PHE A 80 -17.94 14.42 1.56
CA PHE A 80 -17.17 13.33 2.18
C PHE A 80 -17.33 13.34 3.70
N LYS A 81 -17.46 12.13 4.26
CA LYS A 81 -17.46 11.85 5.70
C LYS A 81 -16.27 11.00 6.12
N VAL A 82 -15.63 10.35 5.16
CA VAL A 82 -14.38 9.62 5.33
C VAL A 82 -13.50 9.87 4.11
N TYR A 83 -12.21 10.03 4.34
CA TYR A 83 -11.22 10.08 3.28
C TYR A 83 -10.14 9.04 3.56
N ARG A 84 -10.03 8.07 2.63
CA ARG A 84 -8.97 7.09 2.64
C ARG A 84 -7.78 7.60 1.86
N PHE A 85 -6.62 7.63 2.49
CA PHE A 85 -5.34 7.95 1.84
C PHE A 85 -4.22 7.06 2.38
N SER A 86 -3.08 7.04 1.73
CA SER A 86 -1.92 6.31 2.24
C SER A 86 -0.84 7.26 2.73
N ILE A 87 0.02 6.77 3.63
CA ILE A 87 1.25 7.43 4.03
C ILE A 87 2.39 6.85 3.19
N ALA A 88 3.14 7.70 2.49
CA ALA A 88 4.36 7.28 1.82
C ALA A 88 5.42 6.93 2.87
N TRP A 89 5.77 5.64 2.98
CA TRP A 89 6.77 5.16 3.94
C TRP A 89 8.07 5.95 3.84
N THR A 90 8.51 6.24 2.63
CA THR A 90 9.75 6.99 2.37
C THR A 90 9.71 8.48 2.75
N ARG A 91 8.55 9.06 3.08
CA ARG A 91 8.49 10.36 3.74
C ARG A 91 8.84 10.27 5.22
N ILE A 92 8.56 9.13 5.84
CA ILE A 92 8.80 8.90 7.28
C ILE A 92 10.20 8.29 7.52
N PHE A 93 10.57 7.32 6.71
CA PHE A 93 11.88 6.66 6.72
C PHE A 93 12.41 6.61 5.28
N PRO A 94 13.26 7.56 4.86
CA PRO A 94 13.66 7.74 3.46
C PRO A 94 14.27 6.52 2.79
N ASN A 95 15.07 5.73 3.47
CA ASN A 95 15.61 4.46 2.96
C ASN A 95 14.85 3.24 3.50
N GLY A 96 14.06 3.42 4.58
CA GLY A 96 13.23 2.41 5.19
C GLY A 96 13.85 1.72 6.42
N ASP A 97 15.15 1.89 6.67
CA ASP A 97 15.91 1.23 7.74
C ASP A 97 16.47 2.20 8.80
N GLU A 98 16.09 3.46 8.74
CA GLU A 98 16.49 4.45 9.73
C GLU A 98 15.86 4.14 11.10
N THR A 99 16.58 4.50 12.16
CA THR A 99 16.09 4.43 13.55
C THR A 99 15.34 5.70 13.98
N THR A 100 15.60 6.82 13.30
CA THR A 100 14.99 8.11 13.60
C THR A 100 14.10 8.51 12.40
N PRO A 101 12.82 8.82 12.63
CA PRO A 101 11.93 9.23 11.56
C PRO A 101 12.24 10.65 11.06
N ASN A 102 11.88 10.92 9.83
CA ASN A 102 11.89 12.24 9.25
C ASN A 102 10.71 13.07 9.78
N GLU A 103 11.00 14.07 10.60
CA GLU A 103 9.98 14.90 11.23
C GLU A 103 9.19 15.75 10.22
N GLU A 104 9.79 16.16 9.13
CA GLU A 104 9.11 16.94 8.08
C GLU A 104 8.01 16.09 7.40
N GLY A 105 8.29 14.82 7.15
CA GLY A 105 7.29 13.89 6.64
C GLY A 105 6.16 13.60 7.64
N LEU A 106 6.51 13.40 8.93
CA LEU A 106 5.51 13.24 9.98
C LEU A 106 4.59 14.46 10.08
N LYS A 107 5.19 15.67 10.04
CA LYS A 107 4.45 16.92 10.12
C LYS A 107 3.51 17.13 8.93
N PHE A 108 3.95 16.78 7.71
CA PHE A 108 3.10 16.86 6.53
C PHE A 108 1.80 16.04 6.69
N TYR A 109 1.90 14.78 7.12
CA TYR A 109 0.70 13.96 7.33
C TYR A 109 -0.11 14.40 8.55
N GLU A 110 0.52 14.95 9.57
CA GLU A 110 -0.21 15.54 10.69
C GLU A 110 -1.09 16.72 10.22
N ASP A 111 -0.54 17.61 9.40
CA ASP A 111 -1.26 18.75 8.84
C ASP A 111 -2.41 18.30 7.91
N LEU A 112 -2.19 17.24 7.12
CA LEU A 112 -3.21 16.65 6.26
C LEU A 112 -4.36 16.04 7.08
N ILE A 113 -4.02 15.30 8.15
CA ILE A 113 -5.00 14.74 9.08
C ILE A 113 -5.80 15.84 9.75
N ASP A 114 -5.14 16.88 10.27
CA ASP A 114 -5.79 18.02 10.94
C ASP A 114 -6.72 18.77 9.97
N GLU A 115 -6.34 18.91 8.71
CA GLU A 115 -7.21 19.51 7.70
C GLU A 115 -8.46 18.67 7.44
N CYS A 116 -8.35 17.32 7.39
CA CYS A 116 -9.52 16.43 7.30
C CYS A 116 -10.46 16.63 8.50
N LEU A 117 -9.91 16.60 9.71
CA LEU A 117 -10.69 16.73 10.96
C LEU A 117 -11.39 18.08 11.06
N LYS A 118 -10.79 19.15 10.59
CA LYS A 118 -11.38 20.49 10.50
C LYS A 118 -12.70 20.50 9.72
N TYR A 119 -12.84 19.66 8.71
CA TYR A 119 -14.07 19.52 7.92
C TYR A 119 -14.96 18.35 8.39
N ASN A 120 -14.69 17.75 9.54
CA ASN A 120 -15.38 16.54 10.03
C ASN A 120 -15.33 15.39 9.01
N ILE A 121 -14.21 15.23 8.33
CA ILE A 121 -13.89 14.09 7.47
C ILE A 121 -13.02 13.15 8.27
N GLU A 122 -13.47 11.92 8.48
CA GLU A 122 -12.76 10.88 9.21
C GLU A 122 -11.57 10.38 8.38
N PRO A 123 -10.32 10.44 8.90
CA PRO A 123 -9.18 9.84 8.22
C PRO A 123 -9.22 8.31 8.30
N LEU A 124 -9.03 7.65 7.16
CA LEU A 124 -8.79 6.21 7.07
C LEU A 124 -7.47 6.00 6.37
N ILE A 125 -6.45 5.53 7.09
CA ILE A 125 -5.08 5.50 6.60
C ILE A 125 -4.67 4.11 6.15
N THR A 126 -4.17 4.02 4.92
CA THR A 126 -3.47 2.84 4.42
C THR A 126 -1.98 2.98 4.72
N ILE A 127 -1.43 2.05 5.51
CA ILE A 127 -0.04 2.09 5.97
C ILE A 127 0.92 1.80 4.81
N SER A 128 0.65 0.75 4.03
CA SER A 128 1.45 0.39 2.86
C SER A 128 0.58 0.31 1.61
N HIS A 129 0.81 1.21 0.65
CA HIS A 129 0.09 1.26 -0.63
C HIS A 129 1.07 1.29 -1.79
N TYR A 130 1.80 0.17 -2.01
CA TYR A 130 2.76 -0.02 -3.09
C TYR A 130 4.02 0.86 -3.04
N GLU A 131 4.27 1.51 -1.92
CA GLU A 131 5.37 2.47 -1.75
C GLU A 131 6.48 1.88 -0.88
N VAL A 132 6.95 0.70 -1.24
CA VAL A 132 8.10 0.09 -0.58
C VAL A 132 9.33 0.98 -0.80
N PRO A 133 10.10 1.31 0.26
CA PRO A 133 11.35 2.05 0.11
C PRO A 133 12.32 1.32 -0.82
N PHE A 134 12.75 2.00 -1.88
CA PHE A 134 13.68 1.39 -2.85
C PHE A 134 15.05 1.09 -2.24
N GLY A 135 15.41 1.80 -1.17
CA GLY A 135 16.59 1.48 -0.35
C GLY A 135 16.55 0.04 0.18
N LEU A 136 15.37 -0.43 0.65
CA LEU A 136 15.18 -1.80 1.13
C LEU A 136 15.17 -2.82 -0.02
N THR A 137 14.67 -2.46 -1.20
CA THR A 137 14.82 -3.30 -2.39
C THR A 137 16.28 -3.55 -2.72
N LYS A 138 17.11 -2.49 -2.70
CA LYS A 138 18.56 -2.59 -2.94
C LYS A 138 19.28 -3.37 -1.85
N LYS A 139 18.89 -3.16 -0.59
CA LYS A 139 19.57 -3.74 0.57
C LYS A 139 19.31 -5.24 0.72
N CYS A 140 18.06 -5.67 0.62
CA CYS A 140 17.65 -7.04 0.99
C CYS A 140 16.57 -7.63 0.07
N ASN A 141 16.35 -7.06 -1.10
CA ASN A 141 15.26 -7.41 -2.02
C ASN A 141 13.87 -7.30 -1.35
N ALA A 142 13.71 -6.29 -0.50
CA ALA A 142 12.49 -5.90 0.17
C ALA A 142 11.77 -7.10 0.84
N TRP A 143 10.47 -7.32 0.57
CA TRP A 143 9.68 -8.34 1.25
C TRP A 143 10.14 -9.79 1.01
N ALA A 144 11.10 -10.05 0.09
CA ALA A 144 11.77 -11.34 0.02
C ALA A 144 12.53 -11.66 1.32
N SER A 145 13.02 -10.64 2.03
CA SER A 145 13.71 -10.77 3.32
C SER A 145 12.74 -10.69 4.50
N ARG A 146 12.99 -11.53 5.50
CA ARG A 146 12.22 -11.51 6.76
C ARG A 146 12.45 -10.25 7.61
N GLU A 147 13.59 -9.59 7.46
CA GLU A 147 13.92 -8.35 8.21
C GLU A 147 12.97 -7.19 7.84
N MET A 148 12.27 -7.26 6.70
CA MET A 148 11.22 -6.30 6.36
C MET A 148 10.12 -6.19 7.41
N ILE A 149 9.88 -7.28 8.15
CA ILE A 149 8.90 -7.27 9.25
C ILE A 149 9.30 -6.24 10.31
N ASP A 150 10.58 -6.22 10.68
CA ASP A 150 11.07 -5.31 11.74
C ASP A 150 11.08 -3.84 11.26
N TYR A 151 11.50 -3.59 10.01
CA TYR A 151 11.41 -2.24 9.42
C TYR A 151 9.96 -1.74 9.34
N TYR A 152 9.05 -2.61 8.91
CA TYR A 152 7.63 -2.27 8.85
C TYR A 152 7.04 -2.03 10.24
N MET A 153 7.43 -2.81 11.25
CA MET A 153 6.96 -2.61 12.62
C MET A 153 7.48 -1.30 13.22
N ASN A 154 8.73 -0.90 12.95
CA ASN A 154 9.26 0.41 13.34
C ASN A 154 8.44 1.55 12.71
N TYR A 155 8.13 1.43 11.43
CA TYR A 155 7.28 2.39 10.71
C TYR A 155 5.86 2.45 11.30
N CYS A 156 5.20 1.30 11.51
CA CYS A 156 3.87 1.23 12.11
C CYS A 156 3.85 1.88 13.50
N LYS A 157 4.81 1.54 14.37
CA LYS A 157 4.90 2.12 15.71
C LYS A 157 4.96 3.64 15.65
N THR A 158 5.83 4.17 14.82
CA THR A 158 6.05 5.61 14.66
C THR A 158 4.76 6.34 14.29
N ILE A 159 4.03 5.85 13.28
CA ILE A 159 2.79 6.53 12.82
C ILE A 159 1.61 6.31 13.77
N PHE A 160 1.50 5.13 14.40
CA PHE A 160 0.46 4.88 15.41
C PHE A 160 0.61 5.78 16.64
N GLU A 161 1.84 5.92 17.14
CA GLU A 161 2.11 6.80 18.28
C GLU A 161 1.92 8.28 17.90
N ARG A 162 2.40 8.71 16.73
CA ARG A 162 2.34 10.10 16.28
C ARG A 162 0.90 10.59 16.09
N TYR A 163 0.04 9.77 15.50
CA TYR A 163 -1.32 10.18 15.14
C TYR A 163 -2.38 9.66 16.11
N LYS A 164 -1.97 9.17 17.29
CA LYS A 164 -2.88 8.74 18.35
C LYS A 164 -3.85 9.87 18.74
N GLY A 165 -5.13 9.50 18.87
CA GLY A 165 -6.21 10.43 19.18
C GLY A 165 -6.71 11.26 17.99
N LYS A 166 -6.04 11.20 16.82
CA LYS A 166 -6.45 11.87 15.57
C LYS A 166 -6.98 10.90 14.53
N VAL A 167 -6.42 9.68 14.45
CA VAL A 167 -6.79 8.66 13.47
C VAL A 167 -7.31 7.43 14.20
N LYS A 168 -8.44 6.93 13.75
CA LYS A 168 -9.08 5.73 14.31
C LYS A 168 -9.00 4.53 13.38
N TYR A 169 -9.02 4.74 12.07
CA TYR A 169 -9.13 3.69 11.06
C TYR A 169 -7.84 3.50 10.28
N TRP A 170 -7.36 2.26 10.24
CA TRP A 170 -6.10 1.87 9.63
C TRP A 170 -6.26 0.64 8.73
N LEU A 171 -5.56 0.63 7.60
CA LEU A 171 -5.42 -0.54 6.74
C LEU A 171 -3.93 -0.89 6.63
N THR A 172 -3.56 -2.12 6.97
CA THR A 172 -2.15 -2.53 7.00
C THR A 172 -1.53 -2.53 5.61
N PHE A 173 -2.19 -3.16 4.65
CA PHE A 173 -1.75 -3.20 3.26
C PHE A 173 -2.91 -2.91 2.31
N ASN A 174 -2.59 -2.28 1.18
CA ASN A 174 -3.49 -2.20 0.05
C ASN A 174 -3.32 -3.41 -0.85
N GLU A 175 -4.44 -4.03 -1.23
CA GLU A 175 -4.48 -5.12 -2.21
C GLU A 175 -3.39 -6.19 -1.99
N ILE A 176 -3.26 -6.67 -0.75
CA ILE A 176 -2.22 -7.62 -0.36
C ILE A 176 -2.21 -8.87 -1.26
N ASN A 177 -3.37 -9.27 -1.79
CA ASN A 177 -3.51 -10.40 -2.69
C ASN A 177 -2.99 -10.11 -4.12
N SER A 178 -2.60 -8.88 -4.46
CA SER A 178 -1.87 -8.61 -5.70
C SER A 178 -0.55 -9.38 -5.77
N ALA A 179 0.03 -9.71 -4.61
CA ALA A 179 1.21 -10.56 -4.49
C ALA A 179 0.99 -12.03 -4.97
N THR A 180 -0.25 -12.46 -5.22
CA THR A 180 -0.49 -13.77 -5.86
C THR A 180 -0.21 -13.74 -7.37
N MET A 181 -0.08 -12.56 -7.97
CA MET A 181 0.23 -12.37 -9.38
C MET A 181 1.71 -11.98 -9.59
N PRO A 182 2.35 -12.36 -10.71
CA PRO A 182 3.76 -12.05 -10.98
C PRO A 182 4.10 -10.56 -10.82
N MET A 183 3.28 -9.65 -11.35
CA MET A 183 3.50 -8.20 -11.23
C MET A 183 3.48 -7.70 -9.78
N GLY A 184 2.84 -8.41 -8.88
CA GLY A 184 2.77 -8.08 -7.47
C GLY A 184 4.11 -8.21 -6.74
N ALA A 185 5.05 -8.98 -7.29
CA ALA A 185 6.40 -9.08 -6.72
C ALA A 185 7.05 -7.70 -6.56
N PHE A 186 7.06 -6.90 -7.60
CA PHE A 186 7.58 -5.53 -7.51
C PHE A 186 6.54 -4.55 -6.97
N LEU A 187 5.32 -4.59 -7.51
CA LEU A 187 4.29 -3.59 -7.23
C LEU A 187 3.97 -3.49 -5.73
N SER A 188 3.66 -4.62 -5.09
CA SER A 188 3.23 -4.64 -3.69
C SER A 188 4.32 -5.04 -2.70
N GLN A 189 5.39 -5.68 -3.19
CA GLN A 189 6.42 -6.23 -2.33
C GLN A 189 7.80 -5.59 -2.51
N GLY A 190 7.99 -4.78 -3.56
CA GLY A 190 9.30 -4.20 -3.86
C GLY A 190 10.37 -5.23 -4.22
N ILE A 191 9.98 -6.47 -4.54
CA ILE A 191 10.90 -7.54 -4.96
C ILE A 191 11.29 -7.29 -6.40
N LEU A 192 12.58 -7.09 -6.66
CA LEU A 192 13.15 -6.86 -7.98
C LEU A 192 14.33 -7.81 -8.20
N ASN A 193 14.12 -8.86 -8.99
CA ASN A 193 15.13 -9.90 -9.18
C ASN A 193 16.24 -9.49 -10.15
N GLU A 194 16.03 -8.46 -10.97
CA GLU A 194 17.04 -7.86 -11.85
C GLU A 194 17.20 -6.38 -11.51
N GLN A 195 18.12 -6.04 -10.61
CA GLN A 195 18.29 -4.68 -10.07
C GLN A 195 19.25 -3.79 -10.85
N GLU A 196 20.01 -4.35 -11.81
CA GLU A 196 21.07 -3.62 -12.50
C GLU A 196 20.62 -3.01 -13.83
N LYS A 197 19.49 -3.43 -14.37
CA LYS A 197 19.00 -2.99 -15.67
C LYS A 197 17.53 -2.60 -15.65
N SER A 198 17.16 -1.74 -16.58
CA SER A 198 15.76 -1.39 -16.83
C SER A 198 14.98 -2.63 -17.31
N THR A 199 13.80 -2.84 -16.75
CA THR A 199 12.94 -3.99 -17.02
C THR A 199 11.53 -3.52 -17.37
N ASP A 200 10.88 -4.18 -18.34
CA ASP A 200 9.47 -3.96 -18.64
C ASP A 200 8.62 -4.33 -17.42
N PHE A 201 7.70 -3.47 -17.04
CA PHE A 201 6.88 -3.67 -15.84
C PHE A 201 6.02 -4.93 -15.90
N THR A 202 5.60 -5.35 -17.09
CA THR A 202 4.76 -6.53 -17.29
C THR A 202 5.55 -7.81 -17.50
N ASN A 203 6.83 -7.71 -17.86
CA ASN A 203 7.72 -8.81 -18.20
C ASN A 203 8.87 -8.98 -17.18
N GLN A 204 8.58 -8.75 -15.90
CA GLN A 204 9.53 -8.98 -14.83
C GLN A 204 9.89 -10.45 -14.70
N VAL A 205 11.13 -10.74 -14.29
CA VAL A 205 11.52 -12.10 -13.92
C VAL A 205 10.81 -12.48 -12.63
N ASP A 206 9.80 -13.34 -12.73
CA ASP A 206 9.04 -13.82 -11.58
C ASP A 206 9.74 -15.02 -10.93
N ASP A 207 9.88 -14.97 -9.61
CA ASP A 207 10.21 -16.11 -8.77
C ASP A 207 9.01 -16.34 -7.82
N PRO A 208 8.13 -17.29 -8.13
CA PRO A 208 6.96 -17.57 -7.31
C PRO A 208 7.30 -17.92 -5.85
N GLN A 209 8.42 -18.61 -5.62
CA GLN A 209 8.85 -18.97 -4.27
C GLN A 209 9.16 -17.72 -3.44
N LEU A 210 9.95 -16.78 -3.97
CA LEU A 210 10.26 -15.53 -3.30
C LEU A 210 9.00 -14.66 -3.12
N ARG A 211 8.15 -14.61 -4.13
CA ARG A 211 6.92 -13.82 -4.10
C ARG A 211 5.93 -14.32 -3.04
N PHE A 212 5.69 -15.61 -2.94
CA PHE A 212 4.83 -16.16 -1.88
C PHE A 212 5.50 -16.12 -0.50
N GLN A 213 6.83 -16.23 -0.43
CA GLN A 213 7.56 -16.01 0.81
C GLN A 213 7.38 -14.54 1.28
N GLY A 214 7.49 -13.59 0.36
CA GLY A 214 7.22 -12.17 0.65
C GLY A 214 5.80 -11.92 1.13
N LEU A 215 4.81 -12.57 0.51
CA LEU A 215 3.42 -12.50 0.95
C LEU A 215 3.24 -13.07 2.37
N HIS A 216 3.92 -14.17 2.70
CA HIS A 216 3.93 -14.71 4.05
C HIS A 216 4.53 -13.72 5.08
N HIS A 217 5.61 -13.03 4.72
CA HIS A 217 6.17 -11.97 5.58
C HIS A 217 5.20 -10.81 5.77
N GLN A 218 4.46 -10.40 4.74
CA GLN A 218 3.42 -9.37 4.83
C GLN A 218 2.26 -9.81 5.73
N PHE A 219 1.84 -11.08 5.71
CA PHE A 219 0.82 -11.58 6.64
C PHE A 219 1.29 -11.48 8.10
N ILE A 220 2.53 -11.89 8.39
CA ILE A 220 3.08 -11.78 9.73
C ILE A 220 3.16 -10.31 10.16
N ALA A 221 3.65 -9.43 9.28
CA ALA A 221 3.75 -8.01 9.55
C ALA A 221 2.37 -7.37 9.80
N SER A 222 1.36 -7.75 9.02
CA SER A 222 -0.03 -7.30 9.21
C SER A 222 -0.58 -7.71 10.57
N ALA A 223 -0.41 -8.98 10.95
CA ALA A 223 -0.88 -9.49 12.24
C ALA A 223 -0.18 -8.78 13.43
N LYS A 224 1.15 -8.60 13.35
CA LYS A 224 1.91 -7.86 14.37
C LYS A 224 1.50 -6.39 14.44
N ALA A 225 1.22 -5.74 13.29
CA ALA A 225 0.75 -4.36 13.26
C ALA A 225 -0.62 -4.20 13.95
N VAL A 226 -1.53 -5.16 13.77
CA VAL A 226 -2.82 -5.19 14.47
C VAL A 226 -2.62 -5.29 15.99
N GLN A 227 -1.76 -6.20 16.45
CA GLN A 227 -1.44 -6.33 17.87
C GLN A 227 -0.86 -5.03 18.43
N LEU A 228 0.17 -4.48 17.79
CA LEU A 228 0.80 -3.23 18.20
C LEU A 228 -0.18 -2.06 18.23
N ALA A 229 -1.04 -1.96 17.23
CA ALA A 229 -2.05 -0.92 17.17
C ALA A 229 -2.97 -0.96 18.40
N HIS A 230 -3.47 -2.14 18.77
CA HIS A 230 -4.35 -2.31 19.95
C HIS A 230 -3.59 -2.15 21.28
N GLU A 231 -2.29 -2.41 21.33
CA GLU A 231 -1.44 -2.08 22.51
C GLU A 231 -1.29 -0.57 22.68
N ILE A 232 -1.15 0.18 21.57
CA ILE A 232 -1.02 1.64 21.59
C ILE A 232 -2.37 2.31 21.88
N ASP A 233 -3.43 1.83 21.21
CA ASP A 233 -4.78 2.34 21.38
C ASP A 233 -5.82 1.22 21.12
N PRO A 234 -6.52 0.73 22.17
CA PRO A 234 -7.53 -0.32 22.04
C PRO A 234 -8.73 0.05 21.13
N ASP A 235 -8.95 1.34 20.90
CA ASP A 235 -10.05 1.83 20.07
C ASP A 235 -9.70 1.89 18.57
N TYR A 236 -8.47 1.65 18.20
CA TYR A 236 -8.07 1.57 16.79
C TYR A 236 -8.84 0.46 16.06
N LYS A 237 -9.28 0.77 14.83
CA LYS A 237 -9.93 -0.17 13.93
C LYS A 237 -8.96 -0.46 12.80
N VAL A 238 -8.36 -1.65 12.86
CA VAL A 238 -7.31 -2.05 11.92
C VAL A 238 -7.82 -3.17 11.04
N GLY A 239 -7.68 -2.99 9.73
CA GLY A 239 -8.08 -3.96 8.72
C GLY A 239 -7.01 -4.13 7.66
N ASN A 240 -7.42 -4.78 6.58
CA ASN A 240 -6.63 -4.96 5.36
C ASN A 240 -7.52 -4.72 4.14
N MET A 241 -6.93 -4.33 3.02
CA MET A 241 -7.65 -4.16 1.76
C MET A 241 -7.25 -5.24 0.77
N MET A 242 -8.24 -5.82 0.11
CA MET A 242 -8.05 -6.86 -0.90
C MET A 242 -8.78 -6.50 -2.18
N ILE A 243 -8.20 -6.85 -3.32
CA ILE A 243 -8.92 -6.90 -4.58
C ILE A 243 -9.84 -8.13 -4.54
N TYR A 244 -11.09 -7.96 -4.91
CA TYR A 244 -11.98 -9.07 -5.21
C TYR A 244 -12.29 -9.11 -6.70
N ALA A 245 -11.62 -10.00 -7.42
CA ALA A 245 -11.79 -10.17 -8.86
C ALA A 245 -12.82 -11.29 -9.13
N THR A 246 -14.05 -10.89 -9.39
CA THR A 246 -15.10 -11.84 -9.75
C THR A 246 -14.81 -12.44 -11.12
N SER A 247 -14.76 -13.77 -11.20
CA SER A 247 -14.65 -14.52 -12.45
C SER A 247 -15.73 -15.60 -12.52
N TYR A 248 -16.12 -15.94 -13.74
CA TYR A 248 -17.08 -16.97 -14.05
C TYR A 248 -16.47 -17.98 -15.01
N PRO A 249 -16.88 -19.26 -14.98
CA PRO A 249 -16.45 -20.21 -15.98
C PRO A 249 -16.94 -19.76 -17.38
N LEU A 250 -16.13 -20.01 -18.41
CA LEU A 250 -16.47 -19.61 -19.79
C LEU A 250 -17.69 -20.38 -20.29
N THR A 251 -17.77 -21.68 -19.95
CA THR A 251 -18.88 -22.56 -20.30
C THR A 251 -19.30 -23.39 -19.08
N CYS A 252 -20.31 -24.24 -19.23
CA CYS A 252 -20.71 -25.24 -18.23
C CYS A 252 -19.86 -26.53 -18.27
N ASP A 253 -18.79 -26.55 -19.06
CA ASP A 253 -17.85 -27.65 -19.07
C ASP A 253 -17.18 -27.79 -17.68
N PRO A 254 -17.06 -29.03 -17.15
CA PRO A 254 -16.41 -29.28 -15.85
C PRO A 254 -15.00 -28.73 -15.76
N ASP A 255 -14.22 -28.76 -16.85
CA ASP A 255 -12.85 -28.24 -16.85
C ASP A 255 -12.83 -26.70 -16.70
N ASP A 256 -13.74 -25.98 -17.36
CA ASP A 256 -13.91 -24.52 -17.19
C ASP A 256 -14.32 -24.17 -15.75
N ILE A 257 -15.23 -24.95 -15.17
CA ILE A 257 -15.70 -24.76 -13.80
C ILE A 257 -14.56 -24.97 -12.81
N ILE A 258 -13.80 -26.05 -12.95
CA ILE A 258 -12.67 -26.38 -12.05
C ILE A 258 -11.58 -25.31 -12.18
N LYS A 259 -11.24 -24.90 -13.40
CA LYS A 259 -10.25 -23.83 -13.62
C LYS A 259 -10.67 -22.50 -12.98
N ASN A 260 -11.94 -22.13 -13.12
CA ASN A 260 -12.47 -20.94 -12.48
C ASN A 260 -12.42 -21.03 -10.94
N GLN A 261 -12.73 -22.17 -10.36
CA GLN A 261 -12.60 -22.38 -8.92
C GLN A 261 -11.16 -22.25 -8.45
N GLN A 262 -10.20 -22.87 -9.15
CA GLN A 262 -8.76 -22.75 -8.84
C GLN A 262 -8.30 -21.29 -8.89
N GLN A 263 -8.71 -20.54 -9.91
CA GLN A 263 -8.38 -19.12 -10.04
C GLN A 263 -8.97 -18.31 -8.88
N ASN A 264 -10.22 -18.52 -8.52
CA ASN A 264 -10.85 -17.85 -7.38
C ASN A 264 -10.16 -18.22 -6.06
N HIS A 265 -9.71 -19.46 -5.88
CA HIS A 265 -8.97 -19.85 -4.68
C HIS A 265 -7.67 -19.06 -4.52
N ILE A 266 -6.89 -18.90 -5.58
CA ILE A 266 -5.63 -18.15 -5.53
C ILE A 266 -5.90 -16.65 -5.37
N MET A 267 -6.76 -16.08 -6.21
CA MET A 267 -6.96 -14.64 -6.27
C MET A 267 -7.75 -14.07 -5.09
N ASN A 268 -8.83 -14.76 -4.69
CA ASN A 268 -9.79 -14.21 -3.73
C ASN A 268 -9.70 -14.89 -2.37
N TYR A 269 -9.62 -16.22 -2.29
CA TYR A 269 -9.82 -16.94 -1.04
C TYR A 269 -8.52 -17.21 -0.27
N PHE A 270 -7.38 -17.39 -0.93
CA PHE A 270 -6.12 -17.67 -0.25
C PHE A 270 -5.76 -16.60 0.77
N CYS A 271 -5.73 -15.34 0.35
CA CYS A 271 -5.40 -14.24 1.24
C CYS A 271 -6.53 -13.91 2.22
N SER A 272 -7.80 -13.93 1.78
CA SER A 272 -8.92 -13.61 2.66
C SER A 272 -9.05 -14.61 3.81
N CYS A 273 -8.82 -15.89 3.55
CA CYS A 273 -8.83 -16.92 4.58
C CYS A 273 -7.74 -16.69 5.64
N LEU A 274 -6.53 -16.29 5.21
CA LEU A 274 -5.40 -16.07 6.13
C LEU A 274 -5.49 -14.76 6.92
N LEU A 275 -6.12 -13.74 6.35
CA LEU A 275 -6.26 -12.42 6.99
C LEU A 275 -7.48 -12.34 7.92
N TYR A 276 -8.54 -13.04 7.58
CA TYR A 276 -9.84 -12.96 8.27
C TYR A 276 -10.09 -14.21 9.11
N THR A 277 -9.15 -14.60 9.93
CA THR A 277 -9.34 -15.71 10.87
C THR A 277 -10.21 -16.84 10.31
N SER A 278 -9.66 -17.71 9.54
CA SER A 278 -10.13 -19.07 9.60
C SER A 278 -9.54 -19.63 10.89
N PRO A 279 -10.31 -19.90 11.94
CA PRO A 279 -9.88 -20.93 12.86
C PRO A 279 -9.73 -22.15 11.97
N SER A 280 -8.50 -22.51 11.63
CA SER A 280 -8.23 -23.82 11.09
C SER A 280 -8.97 -24.78 12.02
N PRO A 281 -9.74 -25.78 11.50
CA PRO A 281 -10.27 -26.84 12.36
C PRO A 281 -9.20 -27.55 13.18
N ARG A 282 -7.92 -27.26 12.91
CA ARG A 282 -6.75 -27.74 13.66
C ARG A 282 -6.33 -26.80 14.82
N ASP A 283 -6.84 -25.60 14.86
CA ASP A 283 -6.50 -24.60 15.91
C ASP A 283 -7.55 -24.57 17.03
N GLY A 284 -8.55 -25.43 16.92
CA GLY A 284 -9.59 -25.66 17.96
C GLY A 284 -9.15 -26.73 18.97
#